data_7e71c009f410a6ed5b2d3623fd75a99b
#
_entry.id   7e71c009f410a6ed5b2d3623fd75a99b
#
_cell.length_a   1.000
_cell.length_b   1.000
_cell.length_c   1.000
_cell.angle_alpha   90.00
_cell.angle_beta   90.00
_cell.angle_gamma   90.00
#
_symmetry.space_group_name_H-M   'P 1'
#
loop_
_entity.id
_entity.type
_entity.pdbx_description
1 polymer ?
#
loop_
_entity_poly.entity_id
_entity_poly.type
_entity_poly.pdbx_seq_one_letter_code
_entity_poly.pdbx_strand_id
1 'polypeptide(L)'
;MRITVEQLAALVGGTVDGDNNAIIHNYSKIEEATSGCLTFLANPKYPHYIYTPQATAVLVRRDFKPEHHVSATLIRVDDPYETLAQLLNHVSSMQPAKQGIEQPCYLASEVPGDAYVGAFAYVGKNVTVGKNVKIYPQVFVGDNVTLGDDVILYPGVKIYHGCRIGNRCIVQAGAVIGGDGFGFAPCQDGTYEKIAQVGIVVLEDDVEIGANTTIDRATMGATVVKRGTKLDNLIQVAHNVEIGENNVMAAQVGIAGSTKIGNHNMVGGQVGFAGHITVGDNNGFGAQSGIPNSVGSNQRILGSPGINAMDFARQQVYLKRLPDMARDFKELKKAINNPANDQQ
;
A
#
# COMPACT_ATOMS: atom_id res chain seq x y z
N MET A 1 19.50 19.17 -10.35
CA MET A 1 20.67 18.29 -10.51
C MET A 1 21.17 18.49 -11.95
N ARG A 2 22.48 18.66 -12.18
CA ARG A 2 23.06 18.64 -13.55
C ARG A 2 24.05 17.49 -13.59
N ILE A 3 23.78 16.49 -14.42
CA ILE A 3 24.62 15.28 -14.54
C ILE A 3 24.72 14.89 -16.01
N THR A 4 25.86 14.38 -16.43
CA THR A 4 26.00 13.84 -17.81
C THR A 4 25.35 12.45 -17.89
N VAL A 5 24.96 12.05 -19.10
CA VAL A 5 24.43 10.70 -19.35
C VAL A 5 25.43 9.62 -18.91
N GLU A 6 26.72 9.81 -19.15
CA GLU A 6 27.78 8.89 -18.72
C GLU A 6 27.83 8.74 -17.19
N GLN A 7 27.81 9.88 -16.46
CA GLN A 7 27.81 9.86 -15.00
C GLN A 7 26.55 9.16 -14.43
N LEU A 8 25.40 9.41 -15.05
CA LEU A 8 24.15 8.76 -14.65
C LEU A 8 24.19 7.25 -14.92
N ALA A 9 24.67 6.85 -16.11
CA ALA A 9 24.82 5.44 -16.45
C ALA A 9 25.77 4.72 -15.49
N ALA A 10 26.90 5.34 -15.13
CA ALA A 10 27.83 4.80 -14.14
C ALA A 10 27.15 4.64 -12.75
N LEU A 11 26.33 5.61 -12.32
CA LEU A 11 25.61 5.57 -11.04
C LEU A 11 24.64 4.39 -10.95
N VAL A 12 24.00 4.05 -12.09
CA VAL A 12 22.97 2.99 -12.12
C VAL A 12 23.47 1.65 -12.69
N GLY A 13 24.77 1.51 -12.94
CA GLY A 13 25.33 0.30 -13.54
C GLY A 13 24.84 0.04 -14.97
N GLY A 14 24.41 1.08 -15.67
CA GLY A 14 23.91 1.03 -17.04
C GLY A 14 25.02 1.20 -18.10
N THR A 15 24.67 0.92 -19.36
CA THR A 15 25.52 1.19 -20.54
C THR A 15 24.86 2.23 -21.43
N VAL A 16 25.66 3.15 -21.99
CA VAL A 16 25.16 4.24 -22.83
C VAL A 16 25.17 3.79 -24.30
N ASP A 17 24.08 4.11 -24.99
CA ASP A 17 23.92 3.95 -26.43
C ASP A 17 23.48 5.32 -27.00
N GLY A 18 24.44 6.16 -27.44
CA GLY A 18 24.22 7.51 -27.89
C GLY A 18 25.25 8.51 -27.35
N ASP A 19 24.82 9.75 -27.03
CA ASP A 19 25.69 10.83 -26.57
C ASP A 19 25.98 10.76 -25.06
N ASN A 20 27.22 10.37 -24.72
CA ASN A 20 27.72 10.30 -23.35
C ASN A 20 27.74 11.66 -22.63
N ASN A 21 27.92 12.76 -23.37
CA ASN A 21 28.14 14.10 -22.82
C ASN A 21 26.83 14.90 -22.68
N ALA A 22 25.72 14.38 -23.19
CA ALA A 22 24.43 15.04 -23.05
C ALA A 22 24.10 15.31 -21.58
N ILE A 23 23.53 16.49 -21.28
CA ILE A 23 23.28 16.93 -19.90
C ILE A 23 21.82 16.70 -19.54
N ILE A 24 21.62 15.99 -18.44
CA ILE A 24 20.32 15.79 -17.80
C ILE A 24 20.21 16.76 -16.62
N HIS A 25 19.10 17.49 -16.55
CA HIS A 25 18.83 18.40 -15.45
C HIS A 25 17.40 18.24 -14.88
N ASN A 26 16.57 17.44 -15.53
CA ASN A 26 15.20 17.16 -15.11
C ASN A 26 14.81 15.69 -15.40
N TYR A 27 13.66 15.28 -14.90
CA TYR A 27 13.03 14.00 -15.20
C TYR A 27 11.54 14.22 -15.48
N SER A 28 10.97 13.39 -16.35
CA SER A 28 9.55 13.49 -16.71
C SER A 28 8.98 12.15 -17.16
N LYS A 29 7.67 12.08 -17.27
CA LYS A 29 7.01 10.97 -17.95
C LYS A 29 7.44 10.95 -19.42
N ILE A 30 7.40 9.77 -20.04
CA ILE A 30 7.86 9.61 -21.43
C ILE A 30 7.01 10.44 -22.41
N GLU A 31 5.71 10.61 -22.14
CA GLU A 31 4.78 11.38 -22.96
C GLU A 31 5.03 12.90 -22.92
N GLU A 32 5.65 13.37 -21.82
CA GLU A 32 5.85 14.80 -21.54
C GLU A 32 7.32 15.22 -21.63
N ALA A 33 8.19 14.30 -22.08
CA ALA A 33 9.62 14.50 -22.05
C ALA A 33 10.08 15.57 -23.04
N THR A 34 10.97 16.45 -22.58
CA THR A 34 11.60 17.53 -23.33
C THR A 34 13.11 17.44 -23.25
N SER A 35 13.82 18.30 -23.99
CA SER A 35 15.27 18.40 -23.92
C SER A 35 15.77 18.65 -22.50
N GLY A 36 16.82 17.96 -22.09
CA GLY A 36 17.35 17.97 -20.72
C GLY A 36 16.66 17.01 -19.77
N CYS A 37 15.62 16.29 -20.19
CA CYS A 37 14.91 15.32 -19.35
C CYS A 37 15.47 13.90 -19.48
N LEU A 38 15.53 13.21 -18.34
CA LEU A 38 15.56 11.75 -18.25
C LEU A 38 14.14 11.22 -18.21
N THR A 39 13.89 10.16 -18.96
CA THR A 39 12.64 9.39 -18.86
C THR A 39 12.92 7.89 -18.85
N PHE A 40 11.91 7.05 -18.80
CA PHE A 40 12.07 5.60 -18.79
C PHE A 40 10.98 4.89 -19.59
N LEU A 41 11.33 3.74 -20.14
CA LEU A 41 10.43 2.83 -20.82
C LEU A 41 10.50 1.47 -20.13
N ALA A 42 9.57 1.22 -19.18
CA ALA A 42 9.46 -0.05 -18.49
C ALA A 42 8.28 -0.90 -18.98
N ASN A 43 7.21 -0.26 -19.45
CA ASN A 43 6.00 -0.97 -19.86
C ASN A 43 6.00 -1.25 -21.36
N PRO A 44 5.99 -2.53 -21.79
CA PRO A 44 5.97 -2.91 -23.18
C PRO A 44 4.73 -2.47 -23.97
N LYS A 45 3.72 -1.90 -23.31
CA LYS A 45 2.52 -1.33 -23.97
C LYS A 45 2.75 0.05 -24.57
N TYR A 46 3.86 0.71 -24.24
CA TYR A 46 4.16 2.09 -24.66
C TYR A 46 5.41 2.25 -25.53
N PRO A 47 5.79 1.28 -26.40
CA PRO A 47 7.03 1.37 -27.16
C PRO A 47 7.01 2.54 -28.16
N HIS A 48 5.85 2.97 -28.63
CA HIS A 48 5.69 4.08 -29.58
C HIS A 48 6.12 5.44 -29.00
N TYR A 49 6.03 5.63 -27.68
CA TYR A 49 6.46 6.88 -27.06
C TYR A 49 7.97 7.11 -27.12
N ILE A 50 8.80 6.10 -27.34
CA ILE A 50 10.26 6.27 -27.44
C ILE A 50 10.69 7.00 -28.70
N TYR A 51 9.82 7.02 -29.73
CA TYR A 51 10.12 7.62 -31.04
C TYR A 51 9.67 9.08 -31.18
N THR A 52 8.84 9.56 -30.26
CA THR A 52 8.23 10.90 -30.31
C THR A 52 8.83 11.90 -29.33
N PRO A 53 9.40 11.55 -28.17
CA PRO A 53 9.81 12.54 -27.21
C PRO A 53 11.14 13.19 -27.58
N GLN A 54 11.25 14.45 -27.19
CA GLN A 54 12.51 15.21 -27.22
C GLN A 54 13.37 14.96 -25.97
N ALA A 55 13.20 13.81 -25.31
CA ALA A 55 13.99 13.43 -24.15
C ALA A 55 15.48 13.41 -24.49
N THR A 56 16.32 13.87 -23.58
CA THR A 56 17.77 13.74 -23.74
C THR A 56 18.23 12.30 -23.52
N ALA A 57 17.66 11.61 -22.52
CA ALA A 57 17.99 10.22 -22.27
C ALA A 57 16.76 9.39 -21.83
N VAL A 58 16.77 8.10 -22.17
CA VAL A 58 15.72 7.15 -21.82
C VAL A 58 16.35 5.91 -21.19
N LEU A 59 15.87 5.55 -19.98
CA LEU A 59 16.19 4.26 -19.36
C LEU A 59 15.41 3.17 -20.08
N VAL A 60 16.10 2.16 -20.58
CA VAL A 60 15.52 1.01 -21.28
C VAL A 60 16.14 -0.28 -20.78
N ARG A 61 15.46 -1.41 -20.99
CA ARG A 61 16.03 -2.73 -20.70
C ARG A 61 17.25 -3.01 -21.59
N ARG A 62 18.21 -3.80 -21.09
CA ARG A 62 19.41 -4.19 -21.86
C ARG A 62 19.09 -4.86 -23.19
N ASP A 63 18.03 -5.67 -23.24
CA ASP A 63 17.57 -6.42 -24.41
C ASP A 63 16.66 -5.62 -25.36
N PHE A 64 16.35 -4.37 -25.02
CA PHE A 64 15.48 -3.51 -25.83
C PHE A 64 16.12 -3.25 -27.21
N LYS A 65 15.37 -3.56 -28.26
CA LYS A 65 15.75 -3.29 -29.66
C LYS A 65 14.71 -2.35 -30.26
N PRO A 66 15.11 -1.10 -30.60
CA PRO A 66 14.20 -0.18 -31.27
C PRO A 66 13.90 -0.65 -32.70
N GLU A 67 12.64 -0.52 -33.10
CA GLU A 67 12.20 -0.83 -34.48
C GLU A 67 12.56 0.32 -35.46
N HIS A 68 12.71 1.53 -34.95
CA HIS A 68 13.04 2.72 -35.72
C HIS A 68 14.14 3.52 -35.01
N HIS A 69 14.66 4.53 -35.69
CA HIS A 69 15.67 5.42 -35.11
C HIS A 69 15.11 6.16 -33.89
N VAL A 70 15.86 6.13 -32.78
CA VAL A 70 15.57 6.87 -31.55
C VAL A 70 16.54 8.04 -31.46
N SER A 71 16.01 9.26 -31.34
CA SER A 71 16.82 10.48 -31.25
C SER A 71 17.44 10.67 -29.85
N ALA A 72 16.82 10.12 -28.82
CA ALA A 72 17.30 10.19 -27.45
C ALA A 72 18.46 9.21 -27.21
N THR A 73 19.36 9.54 -26.28
CA THR A 73 20.37 8.60 -25.80
C THR A 73 19.73 7.52 -24.95
N LEU A 74 20.02 6.25 -25.23
CA LEU A 74 19.51 5.14 -24.43
C LEU A 74 20.49 4.77 -23.32
N ILE A 75 19.99 4.66 -22.09
CA ILE A 75 20.73 4.10 -20.96
C ILE A 75 20.13 2.70 -20.69
N ARG A 76 20.92 1.67 -21.01
CA ARG A 76 20.50 0.28 -20.91
C ARG A 76 20.78 -0.27 -19.53
N VAL A 77 19.73 -0.72 -18.85
CA VAL A 77 19.76 -1.26 -17.48
C VAL A 77 19.02 -2.60 -17.41
N ASP A 78 19.18 -3.33 -16.31
CA ASP A 78 18.51 -4.63 -16.14
C ASP A 78 17.00 -4.46 -15.94
N ASP A 79 16.60 -3.54 -15.05
CA ASP A 79 15.21 -3.15 -14.85
C ASP A 79 15.08 -1.62 -14.79
N PRO A 80 14.46 -0.98 -15.81
CA PRO A 80 14.27 0.48 -15.84
C PRO A 80 13.40 1.02 -14.70
N TYR A 81 12.44 0.24 -14.19
CA TYR A 81 11.55 0.67 -13.13
C TYR A 81 12.27 0.67 -11.77
N GLU A 82 12.99 -0.40 -11.46
CA GLU A 82 13.82 -0.49 -10.26
C GLU A 82 14.92 0.59 -10.29
N THR A 83 15.57 0.79 -11.42
CA THR A 83 16.60 1.83 -11.60
C THR A 83 16.02 3.22 -11.36
N LEU A 84 14.83 3.51 -11.90
CA LEU A 84 14.17 4.78 -11.64
C LEU A 84 13.87 4.97 -10.15
N ALA A 85 13.36 3.94 -9.48
CA ALA A 85 13.08 4.01 -8.03
C ALA A 85 14.36 4.33 -7.24
N GLN A 86 15.48 3.68 -7.56
CA GLN A 86 16.78 3.95 -6.94
C GLN A 86 17.23 5.41 -7.16
N LEU A 87 17.08 5.92 -8.39
CA LEU A 87 17.44 7.31 -8.73
C LEU A 87 16.57 8.32 -7.98
N LEU A 88 15.26 8.12 -7.94
CA LEU A 88 14.36 9.03 -7.24
C LEU A 88 14.61 9.02 -5.74
N ASN A 89 14.90 7.87 -5.15
CA ASN A 89 15.29 7.75 -3.75
C ASN A 89 16.62 8.46 -3.48
N HIS A 90 17.59 8.33 -4.39
CA HIS A 90 18.88 9.05 -4.28
C HIS A 90 18.68 10.57 -4.36
N VAL A 91 17.88 11.06 -5.29
CA VAL A 91 17.54 12.50 -5.40
C VAL A 91 16.81 13.00 -4.14
N SER A 92 15.88 12.21 -3.62
CA SER A 92 15.18 12.53 -2.37
C SER A 92 16.12 12.61 -1.17
N SER A 93 17.09 11.71 -1.08
CA SER A 93 18.08 11.70 0.01
C SER A 93 19.08 12.87 -0.03
N MET A 94 19.24 13.53 -1.19
CA MET A 94 20.05 14.75 -1.31
C MET A 94 19.39 16.01 -0.72
N GLN A 95 18.08 15.97 -0.43
CA GLN A 95 17.43 17.08 0.24
C GLN A 95 17.96 17.18 1.67
N PRO A 96 18.27 18.41 2.17
CA PRO A 96 18.75 18.56 3.54
C PRO A 96 17.71 18.01 4.53
N ALA A 97 18.14 17.02 5.30
CA ALA A 97 17.30 16.43 6.33
C ALA A 97 16.98 17.50 7.39
N LYS A 98 15.71 17.62 7.75
CA LYS A 98 15.33 18.47 8.87
C LYS A 98 15.96 17.96 10.16
N GLN A 99 16.44 18.88 11.00
CA GLN A 99 17.06 18.60 12.30
C GLN A 99 16.62 19.64 13.34
N GLY A 100 16.77 19.28 14.61
CA GLY A 100 16.48 20.16 15.73
C GLY A 100 15.00 20.20 16.11
N ILE A 101 14.70 21.05 17.08
CA ILE A 101 13.38 21.13 17.72
C ILE A 101 12.78 22.50 17.44
N GLU A 102 11.66 22.52 16.74
CA GLU A 102 10.86 23.75 16.49
C GLU A 102 9.94 24.03 17.67
N GLN A 103 9.67 25.31 17.92
CA GLN A 103 8.78 25.76 19.01
C GLN A 103 7.51 26.43 18.43
N PRO A 104 6.35 26.37 19.14
CA PRO A 104 6.17 25.65 20.41
C PRO A 104 5.96 24.15 20.21
N CYS A 105 6.50 23.33 21.11
CA CYS A 105 6.21 21.89 21.19
C CYS A 105 6.18 21.44 22.67
N TYR A 106 5.64 20.26 22.95
CA TYR A 106 5.64 19.68 24.28
C TYR A 106 6.39 18.35 24.30
N LEU A 107 7.43 18.25 25.10
CA LEU A 107 8.27 17.06 25.24
C LEU A 107 8.33 16.67 26.72
N ALA A 108 7.67 15.56 27.09
CA ALA A 108 7.74 14.97 28.42
C ALA A 108 8.78 13.84 28.53
N SER A 109 9.43 13.50 27.43
CA SER A 109 10.52 12.53 27.34
C SER A 109 11.71 13.13 26.58
N GLU A 110 12.90 12.59 26.80
CA GLU A 110 14.10 12.98 26.07
C GLU A 110 14.01 12.56 24.61
N VAL A 111 14.47 13.43 23.72
CA VAL A 111 14.55 13.20 22.29
C VAL A 111 16.02 13.32 21.86
N PRO A 112 16.58 12.33 21.13
CA PRO A 112 17.97 12.38 20.67
C PRO A 112 18.29 13.64 19.87
N GLY A 113 19.53 14.15 19.98
CA GLY A 113 19.95 15.39 19.33
C GLY A 113 19.99 15.34 17.79
N ASP A 114 19.97 14.16 17.19
CA ASP A 114 19.89 13.92 15.74
C ASP A 114 18.45 13.84 15.23
N ALA A 115 17.46 13.87 16.12
CA ALA A 115 16.05 13.87 15.75
C ALA A 115 15.59 15.26 15.27
N TYR A 116 14.49 15.26 14.53
CA TYR A 116 13.72 16.47 14.22
C TYR A 116 12.38 16.42 14.92
N VAL A 117 12.00 17.52 15.57
CA VAL A 117 10.67 17.71 16.16
C VAL A 117 10.07 19.01 15.64
N GLY A 118 8.99 18.90 14.89
CA GLY A 118 8.27 20.04 14.30
C GLY A 118 7.37 20.75 15.30
N ALA A 119 7.00 21.98 14.98
CA ALA A 119 6.15 22.81 15.82
C ALA A 119 4.80 22.15 16.13
N PHE A 120 4.28 22.39 17.35
CA PHE A 120 3.04 21.82 17.87
C PHE A 120 3.03 20.29 18.02
N ALA A 121 4.19 19.63 17.95
CA ALA A 121 4.28 18.22 18.29
C ALA A 121 4.14 18.02 19.81
N TYR A 122 3.54 16.89 20.18
CA TYR A 122 3.41 16.42 21.55
C TYR A 122 4.10 15.07 21.70
N VAL A 123 5.04 14.97 22.63
CA VAL A 123 5.71 13.71 23.02
C VAL A 123 5.43 13.45 24.49
N GLY A 124 4.72 12.37 24.78
CA GLY A 124 4.27 12.02 26.12
C GLY A 124 5.38 11.52 27.05
N LYS A 125 4.97 10.98 28.20
CA LYS A 125 5.88 10.44 29.22
C LYS A 125 6.38 9.04 28.84
N ASN A 126 7.62 8.73 29.26
CA ASN A 126 8.24 7.42 29.06
C ASN A 126 8.27 6.97 27.59
N VAL A 127 8.33 7.92 26.65
CA VAL A 127 8.52 7.63 25.24
C VAL A 127 9.99 7.34 24.99
N THR A 128 10.26 6.20 24.32
CA THR A 128 11.60 5.87 23.82
C THR A 128 11.68 6.30 22.36
N VAL A 129 12.64 7.17 22.03
CA VAL A 129 12.87 7.66 20.67
C VAL A 129 14.23 7.17 20.19
N GLY A 130 14.24 6.46 19.06
CA GLY A 130 15.44 5.99 18.40
C GLY A 130 16.24 7.09 17.71
N LYS A 131 17.31 6.71 17.01
CA LYS A 131 18.17 7.63 16.27
C LYS A 131 17.50 8.16 15.01
N ASN A 132 17.86 9.40 14.62
CA ASN A 132 17.44 10.02 13.36
C ASN A 132 15.93 10.06 13.13
N VAL A 133 15.10 10.02 14.18
CA VAL A 133 13.64 10.07 14.08
C VAL A 133 13.18 11.45 13.61
N LYS A 134 12.18 11.50 12.74
CA LYS A 134 11.59 12.74 12.23
C LYS A 134 10.12 12.82 12.66
N ILE A 135 9.85 13.69 13.61
CA ILE A 135 8.51 13.98 14.14
C ILE A 135 8.06 15.32 13.55
N TYR A 136 7.21 15.28 12.54
CA TYR A 136 6.75 16.48 11.84
C TYR A 136 5.73 17.29 12.67
N PRO A 137 5.36 18.51 12.23
CA PRO A 137 4.42 19.35 12.99
C PRO A 137 3.08 18.66 13.30
N GLN A 138 2.52 18.99 14.49
CA GLN A 138 1.22 18.48 14.96
C GLN A 138 1.14 16.96 15.15
N VAL A 139 2.25 16.26 15.23
CA VAL A 139 2.29 14.84 15.59
C VAL A 139 2.01 14.68 17.07
N PHE A 140 1.18 13.71 17.42
CA PHE A 140 0.92 13.27 18.79
C PHE A 140 1.54 11.91 19.04
N VAL A 141 2.45 11.81 19.99
CA VAL A 141 3.04 10.57 20.50
C VAL A 141 2.62 10.42 21.96
N GLY A 142 1.78 9.44 22.24
CA GLY A 142 1.23 9.16 23.58
C GLY A 142 2.28 8.56 24.52
N ASP A 143 1.89 8.41 25.79
CA ASP A 143 2.76 7.88 26.83
C ASP A 143 3.19 6.43 26.55
N ASN A 144 4.40 6.05 26.98
CA ASN A 144 4.97 4.69 26.88
C ASN A 144 5.10 4.17 25.43
N VAL A 145 5.11 5.04 24.42
CA VAL A 145 5.35 4.67 23.02
C VAL A 145 6.84 4.40 22.81
N THR A 146 7.14 3.42 21.95
CA THR A 146 8.51 3.17 21.48
C THR A 146 8.58 3.48 19.99
N LEU A 147 9.52 4.32 19.58
CA LEU A 147 9.88 4.62 18.21
C LEU A 147 11.29 4.08 17.95
N GLY A 148 11.45 3.23 16.94
CA GLY A 148 12.74 2.73 16.48
C GLY A 148 13.57 3.79 15.75
N ASP A 149 14.71 3.37 15.20
CA ASP A 149 15.61 4.23 14.45
C ASP A 149 15.01 4.60 13.07
N ASP A 150 15.35 5.77 12.55
CA ASP A 150 14.95 6.26 11.22
C ASP A 150 13.43 6.32 10.98
N VAL A 151 12.63 6.41 12.03
CA VAL A 151 11.17 6.55 11.91
C VAL A 151 10.82 7.96 11.42
N ILE A 152 9.87 8.03 10.47
CA ILE A 152 9.31 9.28 9.95
C ILE A 152 7.82 9.34 10.24
N LEU A 153 7.41 10.32 11.06
CA LEU A 153 6.01 10.60 11.36
C LEU A 153 5.61 11.92 10.69
N TYR A 154 4.83 11.85 9.62
CA TYR A 154 4.39 13.03 8.86
C TYR A 154 3.34 13.87 9.62
N PRO A 155 3.02 15.09 9.16
CA PRO A 155 2.18 16.02 9.93
C PRO A 155 0.84 15.42 10.37
N GLY A 156 0.47 15.66 11.62
CA GLY A 156 -0.82 15.26 12.18
C GLY A 156 -0.98 13.77 12.48
N VAL A 157 0.06 12.95 12.37
CA VAL A 157 0.06 11.55 12.81
C VAL A 157 -0.23 11.46 14.30
N LYS A 158 -1.03 10.48 14.71
CA LYS A 158 -1.37 10.21 16.10
C LYS A 158 -1.00 8.77 16.46
N ILE A 159 -0.09 8.63 17.43
CA ILE A 159 0.30 7.33 17.99
C ILE A 159 -0.14 7.32 19.44
N TYR A 160 -1.11 6.47 19.74
CA TYR A 160 -1.66 6.34 21.07
C TYR A 160 -0.74 5.56 22.01
N HIS A 161 -1.01 5.66 23.30
CA HIS A 161 -0.18 5.10 24.35
C HIS A 161 0.17 3.63 24.19
N GLY A 162 1.38 3.26 24.56
CA GLY A 162 1.89 1.89 24.62
C GLY A 162 2.23 1.27 23.26
N CYS A 163 1.92 1.92 22.13
CA CYS A 163 2.22 1.40 20.80
C CYS A 163 3.72 1.30 20.54
N ARG A 164 4.12 0.38 19.68
CA ARG A 164 5.52 0.16 19.29
C ARG A 164 5.68 0.29 17.80
N ILE A 165 6.60 1.13 17.37
CA ILE A 165 6.93 1.39 15.97
C ILE A 165 8.37 0.96 15.74
N GLY A 166 8.59 -0.01 14.86
CA GLY A 166 9.89 -0.54 14.48
C GLY A 166 10.76 0.46 13.72
N ASN A 167 11.93 0.01 13.31
CA ASN A 167 12.90 0.85 12.61
C ASN A 167 12.46 1.15 11.16
N ARG A 168 12.86 2.30 10.63
CA ARG A 168 12.62 2.75 9.24
C ARG A 168 11.15 2.74 8.84
N CYS A 169 10.25 2.83 9.81
CA CYS A 169 8.82 2.99 9.53
C CYS A 169 8.51 4.39 9.04
N ILE A 170 7.62 4.47 8.06
CA ILE A 170 7.11 5.74 7.52
C ILE A 170 5.60 5.79 7.76
N VAL A 171 5.13 6.81 8.48
CA VAL A 171 3.70 7.01 8.76
C VAL A 171 3.26 8.32 8.14
N GLN A 172 2.40 8.24 7.14
CA GLN A 172 1.92 9.41 6.37
C GLN A 172 0.90 10.24 7.14
N ALA A 173 0.71 11.47 6.65
CA ALA A 173 -0.07 12.50 7.33
C ALA A 173 -1.47 12.04 7.78
N GLY A 174 -1.85 12.41 8.99
CA GLY A 174 -3.17 12.14 9.53
C GLY A 174 -3.46 10.70 9.94
N ALA A 175 -2.54 9.76 9.75
CA ALA A 175 -2.72 8.37 10.18
C ALA A 175 -2.88 8.27 11.71
N VAL A 176 -3.71 7.33 12.16
CA VAL A 176 -4.01 7.09 13.59
C VAL A 176 -3.65 5.67 13.95
N ILE A 177 -2.69 5.51 14.86
CA ILE A 177 -2.19 4.22 15.32
C ILE A 177 -2.57 4.02 16.78
N GLY A 178 -3.35 2.97 17.06
CA GLY A 178 -3.73 2.58 18.41
C GLY A 178 -4.98 3.28 18.97
N GLY A 179 -5.85 3.82 18.10
CA GLY A 179 -7.21 4.18 18.51
C GLY A 179 -8.00 2.95 19.02
N ASP A 180 -9.07 3.17 19.76
CA ASP A 180 -9.90 2.07 20.27
C ASP A 180 -10.57 1.29 19.12
N GLY A 181 -10.51 -0.02 19.20
CA GLY A 181 -11.27 -0.90 18.32
C GLY A 181 -12.78 -0.85 18.54
N PHE A 182 -13.54 -1.32 17.56
CA PHE A 182 -14.99 -1.39 17.60
C PHE A 182 -15.44 -2.61 18.42
N GLY A 183 -15.41 -2.47 19.75
CA GLY A 183 -15.78 -3.51 20.70
C GLY A 183 -16.97 -3.08 21.54
N PHE A 184 -18.14 -3.76 21.37
CA PHE A 184 -19.36 -3.51 22.11
C PHE A 184 -20.06 -4.82 22.44
N ALA A 185 -20.53 -4.96 23.69
CA ALA A 185 -21.33 -6.08 24.15
C ALA A 185 -22.83 -5.72 24.05
N PRO A 186 -23.66 -6.53 23.39
CA PRO A 186 -25.10 -6.30 23.38
C PRO A 186 -25.70 -6.55 24.78
N CYS A 187 -26.51 -5.62 25.25
CA CYS A 187 -27.29 -5.74 26.51
C CYS A 187 -28.68 -6.29 26.27
N GLN A 188 -29.33 -6.81 27.34
CA GLN A 188 -30.65 -7.37 27.24
C GLN A 188 -31.76 -6.37 26.84
N ASP A 189 -31.54 -5.09 27.10
CA ASP A 189 -32.42 -3.98 26.74
C ASP A 189 -32.24 -3.48 25.30
N GLY A 190 -31.35 -4.11 24.51
CA GLY A 190 -31.05 -3.74 23.13
C GLY A 190 -30.02 -2.62 23.01
N THR A 191 -29.46 -2.14 24.11
CA THR A 191 -28.32 -1.20 24.10
C THR A 191 -26.97 -1.92 23.94
N TYR A 192 -25.90 -1.15 23.89
CA TYR A 192 -24.53 -1.67 23.76
C TYR A 192 -23.63 -1.11 24.84
N GLU A 193 -22.92 -1.97 25.55
CA GLU A 193 -21.88 -1.58 26.50
C GLU A 193 -20.51 -1.62 25.83
N LYS A 194 -19.70 -0.56 26.01
CA LYS A 194 -18.36 -0.48 25.43
C LYS A 194 -17.42 -1.48 26.12
N ILE A 195 -16.73 -2.30 25.30
CA ILE A 195 -15.65 -3.15 25.76
C ILE A 195 -14.34 -2.33 25.69
N ALA A 196 -13.68 -2.16 26.83
CA ALA A 196 -12.42 -1.43 26.92
C ALA A 196 -11.34 -2.12 26.05
N GLN A 197 -10.60 -1.32 25.32
CA GLN A 197 -9.51 -1.75 24.45
C GLN A 197 -8.17 -1.48 25.16
N VAL A 198 -7.58 -2.51 25.77
CA VAL A 198 -6.40 -2.37 26.64
C VAL A 198 -5.10 -2.85 25.98
N GLY A 199 -5.19 -3.40 24.78
CA GLY A 199 -4.03 -3.82 24.00
C GLY A 199 -3.32 -2.66 23.31
N ILE A 200 -2.40 -2.99 22.43
CA ILE A 200 -1.55 -2.04 21.71
C ILE A 200 -1.54 -2.33 20.21
N VAL A 201 -0.85 -1.46 19.45
CA VAL A 201 -0.44 -1.72 18.07
C VAL A 201 1.07 -1.92 18.03
N VAL A 202 1.52 -2.86 17.23
CA VAL A 202 2.94 -3.11 16.91
C VAL A 202 3.12 -3.02 15.40
N LEU A 203 3.93 -2.07 14.95
CA LEU A 203 4.48 -2.05 13.60
C LEU A 203 5.91 -2.56 13.68
N GLU A 204 6.23 -3.59 12.92
CA GLU A 204 7.61 -4.07 12.81
C GLU A 204 8.43 -3.17 11.87
N ASP A 205 9.68 -3.53 11.59
CA ASP A 205 10.60 -2.74 10.78
C ASP A 205 10.11 -2.56 9.33
N ASP A 206 10.50 -1.47 8.69
CA ASP A 206 10.25 -1.19 7.27
C ASP A 206 8.76 -1.13 6.86
N VAL A 207 7.86 -0.91 7.83
CA VAL A 207 6.42 -0.74 7.55
C VAL A 207 6.15 0.68 7.06
N GLU A 208 5.29 0.79 6.04
CA GLU A 208 4.80 2.10 5.58
C GLU A 208 3.27 2.17 5.68
N ILE A 209 2.79 3.26 6.28
CA ILE A 209 1.37 3.50 6.52
C ILE A 209 0.95 4.77 5.78
N GLY A 210 -0.01 4.64 4.88
CA GLY A 210 -0.55 5.73 4.08
C GLY A 210 -1.37 6.75 4.86
N ALA A 211 -1.66 7.86 4.20
CA ALA A 211 -2.36 8.99 4.81
C ALA A 211 -3.78 8.62 5.29
N ASN A 212 -4.17 9.11 6.47
CA ASN A 212 -5.47 8.88 7.09
C ASN A 212 -5.83 7.39 7.27
N THR A 213 -4.87 6.49 7.23
CA THR A 213 -5.06 5.08 7.59
C THR A 213 -5.20 4.95 9.09
N THR A 214 -6.14 4.11 9.54
CA THR A 214 -6.41 3.86 10.95
C THR A 214 -6.11 2.42 11.31
N ILE A 215 -5.34 2.21 12.38
CA ILE A 215 -5.01 0.89 12.93
C ILE A 215 -5.45 0.87 14.38
N ASP A 216 -6.49 0.08 14.65
CA ASP A 216 -7.06 -0.04 15.99
C ASP A 216 -6.16 -0.87 16.89
N ARG A 217 -6.11 -0.50 18.17
CA ARG A 217 -5.46 -1.33 19.19
C ARG A 217 -6.24 -2.63 19.40
N ALA A 218 -5.56 -3.66 19.84
CA ALA A 218 -6.21 -4.88 20.23
C ALA A 218 -7.09 -4.69 21.48
N THR A 219 -8.13 -5.48 21.62
CA THR A 219 -8.87 -5.59 22.89
C THR A 219 -7.94 -6.02 24.01
N MET A 220 -7.13 -7.06 23.76
CA MET A 220 -6.03 -7.54 24.60
C MET A 220 -4.90 -8.01 23.69
N GLY A 221 -3.64 -7.84 24.12
CA GLY A 221 -2.47 -8.19 23.34
C GLY A 221 -2.14 -7.10 22.30
N ALA A 222 -1.97 -7.46 21.03
CA ALA A 222 -1.55 -6.52 19.98
C ALA A 222 -2.27 -6.75 18.65
N THR A 223 -2.56 -5.65 17.95
CA THR A 223 -2.75 -5.62 16.50
C THR A 223 -1.36 -5.46 15.87
N VAL A 224 -1.00 -6.32 14.91
CA VAL A 224 0.38 -6.42 14.44
C VAL A 224 0.45 -6.24 12.93
N VAL A 225 1.36 -5.37 12.47
CA VAL A 225 1.75 -5.26 11.06
C VAL A 225 3.23 -5.63 10.96
N LYS A 226 3.54 -6.73 10.27
CA LYS A 226 4.88 -7.28 10.20
C LYS A 226 5.72 -6.59 9.13
N ARG A 227 7.04 -6.87 9.21
CA ARG A 227 8.09 -6.23 8.43
C ARG A 227 7.76 -6.08 6.95
N GLY A 228 8.14 -4.93 6.40
CA GLY A 228 8.11 -4.64 4.96
C GLY A 228 6.72 -4.42 4.38
N THR A 229 5.64 -4.57 5.15
CA THR A 229 4.27 -4.37 4.68
C THR A 229 3.99 -2.89 4.39
N LYS A 230 3.30 -2.64 3.28
CA LYS A 230 2.92 -1.31 2.79
C LYS A 230 1.40 -1.20 2.75
N LEU A 231 0.84 -0.31 3.54
CA LEU A 231 -0.57 0.02 3.56
C LEU A 231 -0.76 1.41 2.96
N ASP A 232 -1.57 1.51 1.92
CA ASP A 232 -1.89 2.77 1.25
C ASP A 232 -2.88 3.62 2.08
N ASN A 233 -3.40 4.68 1.51
CA ASN A 233 -4.23 5.67 2.17
C ASN A 233 -5.62 5.13 2.54
N LEU A 234 -6.21 5.67 3.63
CA LEU A 234 -7.59 5.41 4.04
C LEU A 234 -7.87 3.91 4.31
N ILE A 235 -6.90 3.14 4.72
CA ILE A 235 -7.09 1.75 5.11
C ILE A 235 -7.60 1.68 6.56
N GLN A 236 -8.53 0.76 6.84
CA GLN A 236 -8.95 0.42 8.19
C GLN A 236 -8.42 -0.96 8.57
N VAL A 237 -7.60 -1.02 9.60
CA VAL A 237 -7.17 -2.27 10.26
C VAL A 237 -7.82 -2.34 11.63
N ALA A 238 -8.76 -3.26 11.82
CA ALA A 238 -9.47 -3.41 13.08
C ALA A 238 -8.63 -4.12 14.16
N HIS A 239 -9.18 -4.18 15.36
CA HIS A 239 -8.54 -4.76 16.54
C HIS A 239 -8.10 -6.21 16.36
N ASN A 240 -6.99 -6.60 16.97
CA ASN A 240 -6.47 -7.97 16.97
C ASN A 240 -6.16 -8.55 15.56
N VAL A 241 -6.03 -7.72 14.54
CA VAL A 241 -5.59 -8.14 13.21
C VAL A 241 -4.08 -8.42 13.24
N GLU A 242 -3.66 -9.48 12.56
CA GLU A 242 -2.27 -9.77 12.28
C GLU A 242 -2.04 -9.74 10.77
N ILE A 243 -1.18 -8.83 10.28
CA ILE A 243 -0.76 -8.76 8.88
C ILE A 243 0.68 -9.24 8.80
N GLY A 244 0.94 -10.25 7.98
CA GLY A 244 2.25 -10.84 7.74
C GLY A 244 3.24 -9.89 7.06
N GLU A 245 4.35 -10.45 6.59
CA GLU A 245 5.46 -9.70 6.00
C GLU A 245 5.21 -9.36 4.52
N ASN A 246 5.77 -8.22 4.06
CA ASN A 246 5.87 -7.82 2.66
C ASN A 246 4.52 -7.85 1.89
N ASN A 247 3.42 -7.55 2.57
CA ASN A 247 2.14 -7.35 1.92
C ASN A 247 2.07 -5.94 1.32
N VAL A 248 1.35 -5.79 0.21
CA VAL A 248 1.01 -4.49 -0.37
C VAL A 248 -0.51 -4.38 -0.50
N MET A 249 -1.09 -3.35 0.10
CA MET A 249 -2.53 -3.12 0.12
C MET A 249 -2.84 -1.73 -0.39
N ALA A 250 -3.62 -1.64 -1.46
CA ALA A 250 -4.03 -0.37 -2.04
C ALA A 250 -5.12 0.32 -1.21
N ALA A 251 -5.41 1.57 -1.54
CA ALA A 251 -6.26 2.45 -0.76
C ALA A 251 -7.66 1.88 -0.44
N GLN A 252 -8.18 2.29 0.73
CA GLN A 252 -9.54 1.97 1.20
C GLN A 252 -9.80 0.48 1.46
N VAL A 253 -8.76 -0.34 1.66
CA VAL A 253 -8.94 -1.72 2.14
C VAL A 253 -9.48 -1.70 3.56
N GLY A 254 -10.46 -2.56 3.86
CA GLY A 254 -11.00 -2.77 5.19
C GLY A 254 -10.72 -4.17 5.70
N ILE A 255 -10.14 -4.29 6.90
CA ILE A 255 -9.83 -5.57 7.52
C ILE A 255 -10.55 -5.64 8.86
N ALA A 256 -11.54 -6.52 8.96
CA ALA A 256 -12.32 -6.68 10.18
C ALA A 256 -11.53 -7.42 11.28
N GLY A 257 -12.02 -7.30 12.52
CA GLY A 257 -11.29 -7.73 13.72
C GLY A 257 -10.87 -9.21 13.72
N SER A 258 -9.74 -9.49 14.38
CA SER A 258 -9.16 -10.83 14.56
C SER A 258 -8.83 -11.60 13.27
N THR A 259 -8.72 -10.90 12.15
CA THR A 259 -8.30 -11.48 10.86
C THR A 259 -6.80 -11.67 10.84
N LYS A 260 -6.35 -12.81 10.29
CA LYS A 260 -4.93 -13.12 10.10
C LYS A 260 -4.61 -13.18 8.61
N ILE A 261 -3.68 -12.35 8.19
CA ILE A 261 -3.21 -12.29 6.80
C ILE A 261 -1.75 -12.75 6.76
N GLY A 262 -1.45 -13.71 5.89
CA GLY A 262 -0.11 -14.24 5.66
C GLY A 262 0.80 -13.23 4.94
N ASN A 263 1.83 -13.75 4.29
CA ASN A 263 2.90 -12.93 3.70
C ASN A 263 2.72 -12.75 2.19
N HIS A 264 3.36 -11.69 1.64
CA HIS A 264 3.47 -11.45 0.19
C HIS A 264 2.12 -11.38 -0.56
N ASN A 265 1.06 -10.92 0.09
CA ASN A 265 -0.22 -10.73 -0.57
C ASN A 265 -0.28 -9.37 -1.25
N MET A 266 -0.91 -9.32 -2.42
CA MET A 266 -1.20 -8.11 -3.20
C MET A 266 -2.70 -7.83 -3.16
N VAL A 267 -3.11 -6.74 -2.53
CA VAL A 267 -4.52 -6.41 -2.30
C VAL A 267 -4.90 -5.14 -3.04
N GLY A 268 -5.84 -5.26 -3.97
CA GLY A 268 -6.40 -4.13 -4.72
C GLY A 268 -7.21 -3.19 -3.83
N GLY A 269 -7.47 -1.98 -4.33
CA GLY A 269 -8.24 -0.97 -3.59
C GLY A 269 -9.66 -1.41 -3.26
N GLN A 270 -10.17 -0.94 -2.11
CA GLN A 270 -11.53 -1.21 -1.64
C GLN A 270 -11.87 -2.71 -1.40
N VAL A 271 -10.86 -3.56 -1.20
CA VAL A 271 -11.10 -4.94 -0.78
C VAL A 271 -11.52 -4.97 0.69
N GLY A 272 -12.54 -5.79 1.01
CA GLY A 272 -13.01 -5.99 2.37
C GLY A 272 -12.78 -7.43 2.84
N PHE A 273 -12.13 -7.60 4.01
CA PHE A 273 -11.95 -8.90 4.66
C PHE A 273 -12.90 -9.03 5.84
N ALA A 274 -13.66 -10.13 5.89
CA ALA A 274 -14.51 -10.46 7.03
C ALA A 274 -13.67 -10.74 8.30
N GLY A 275 -14.29 -10.60 9.47
CA GLY A 275 -13.63 -10.88 10.74
C GLY A 275 -13.35 -12.36 10.96
N HIS A 276 -12.34 -12.66 11.79
CA HIS A 276 -11.97 -14.00 12.23
C HIS A 276 -11.59 -14.99 11.13
N ILE A 277 -11.22 -14.50 9.94
CA ILE A 277 -10.74 -15.35 8.85
C ILE A 277 -9.20 -15.42 8.82
N THR A 278 -8.70 -16.46 8.15
CA THR A 278 -7.27 -16.61 7.88
C THR A 278 -7.02 -16.59 6.39
N VAL A 279 -6.09 -15.74 5.94
CA VAL A 279 -5.64 -15.62 4.57
C VAL A 279 -4.21 -16.12 4.50
N GLY A 280 -3.93 -17.05 3.59
CA GLY A 280 -2.58 -17.59 3.37
C GLY A 280 -1.64 -16.61 2.67
N ASP A 281 -0.54 -17.14 2.14
CA ASP A 281 0.52 -16.37 1.51
C ASP A 281 0.35 -16.24 -0.01
N ASN A 282 1.03 -15.24 -0.62
CA ASN A 282 1.16 -15.06 -2.08
C ASN A 282 -0.16 -14.94 -2.84
N ASN A 283 -1.21 -14.42 -2.21
CA ASN A 283 -2.49 -14.21 -2.87
C ASN A 283 -2.55 -12.86 -3.59
N GLY A 284 -3.39 -12.78 -4.63
CA GLY A 284 -3.76 -11.55 -5.30
C GLY A 284 -5.27 -11.32 -5.23
N PHE A 285 -5.67 -10.16 -4.71
CA PHE A 285 -7.08 -9.77 -4.62
C PHE A 285 -7.34 -8.59 -5.55
N GLY A 286 -8.27 -8.77 -6.49
CA GLY A 286 -8.71 -7.68 -7.36
C GLY A 286 -9.48 -6.61 -6.59
N ALA A 287 -9.47 -5.38 -7.11
CA ALA A 287 -10.14 -4.26 -6.47
C ALA A 287 -11.63 -4.54 -6.22
N GLN A 288 -12.16 -3.99 -5.11
CA GLN A 288 -13.56 -4.10 -4.67
C GLN A 288 -14.03 -5.54 -4.36
N SER A 289 -13.12 -6.49 -4.17
CA SER A 289 -13.51 -7.86 -3.79
C SER A 289 -13.91 -7.94 -2.32
N GLY A 290 -15.02 -8.63 -2.03
CA GLY A 290 -15.41 -9.01 -0.67
C GLY A 290 -14.89 -10.42 -0.34
N ILE A 291 -14.21 -10.58 0.79
CA ILE A 291 -13.61 -11.85 1.22
C ILE A 291 -14.32 -12.33 2.48
N PRO A 292 -15.38 -13.16 2.35
CA PRO A 292 -16.21 -13.56 3.47
C PRO A 292 -15.66 -14.75 4.28
N ASN A 293 -14.72 -15.51 3.72
CA ASN A 293 -14.21 -16.76 4.30
C ASN A 293 -12.68 -16.83 4.20
N SER A 294 -12.08 -17.74 4.98
CA SER A 294 -10.65 -18.03 4.91
C SER A 294 -10.20 -18.44 3.52
N VAL A 295 -9.00 -18.01 3.14
CA VAL A 295 -8.40 -18.22 1.81
C VAL A 295 -7.06 -18.91 1.98
N GLY A 296 -6.81 -19.96 1.23
CA GLY A 296 -5.49 -20.62 1.16
C GLY A 296 -4.43 -19.75 0.49
N SER A 297 -3.24 -20.30 0.31
CA SER A 297 -2.14 -19.59 -0.38
C SER A 297 -2.23 -19.69 -1.90
N ASN A 298 -1.53 -18.77 -2.61
CA ASN A 298 -1.36 -18.74 -4.07
C ASN A 298 -2.66 -18.61 -4.86
N GLN A 299 -3.66 -17.93 -4.31
CA GLN A 299 -4.95 -17.69 -4.95
C GLN A 299 -4.97 -16.36 -5.71
N ARG A 300 -5.81 -16.29 -6.75
CA ARG A 300 -6.16 -15.05 -7.45
C ARG A 300 -7.67 -14.88 -7.36
N ILE A 301 -8.12 -13.88 -6.60
CA ILE A 301 -9.55 -13.67 -6.28
C ILE A 301 -10.00 -12.35 -6.90
N LEU A 302 -11.12 -12.39 -7.59
CA LEU A 302 -11.75 -11.23 -8.21
C LEU A 302 -13.26 -11.33 -7.99
N GLY A 303 -13.86 -10.25 -7.50
CA GLY A 303 -15.30 -10.26 -7.24
C GLY A 303 -15.95 -8.89 -7.41
N SER A 304 -15.78 -8.25 -8.58
CA SER A 304 -16.57 -7.08 -8.99
C SER A 304 -15.90 -6.35 -10.18
N PRO A 305 -16.04 -6.73 -11.44
CA PRO A 305 -15.78 -5.79 -12.52
C PRO A 305 -17.00 -4.88 -12.69
N GLY A 306 -16.79 -3.58 -12.86
CA GLY A 306 -17.80 -2.69 -13.42
C GLY A 306 -18.09 -3.09 -14.88
N ILE A 307 -19.35 -3.29 -15.21
CA ILE A 307 -19.81 -3.60 -16.57
C ILE A 307 -20.80 -2.54 -17.01
N ASN A 308 -21.11 -2.51 -18.32
CA ASN A 308 -22.13 -1.59 -18.86
C ASN A 308 -23.44 -1.71 -18.08
N ALA A 309 -24.10 -0.58 -17.75
CA ALA A 309 -25.29 -0.55 -16.89
C ALA A 309 -26.46 -1.38 -17.45
N MET A 310 -26.63 -1.45 -18.78
CA MET A 310 -27.68 -2.27 -19.39
C MET A 310 -27.36 -3.76 -19.27
N ASP A 311 -26.09 -4.15 -19.41
CA ASP A 311 -25.65 -5.53 -19.25
C ASP A 311 -25.77 -5.98 -17.79
N PHE A 312 -25.41 -5.09 -16.84
CA PHE A 312 -25.63 -5.34 -15.41
C PHE A 312 -27.12 -5.57 -15.11
N ALA A 313 -28.00 -4.68 -15.57
CA ALA A 313 -29.45 -4.82 -15.37
C ALA A 313 -29.97 -6.13 -15.95
N ARG A 314 -29.53 -6.49 -17.16
CA ARG A 314 -29.90 -7.76 -17.81
C ARG A 314 -29.42 -8.97 -17.01
N GLN A 315 -28.17 -8.96 -16.53
CA GLN A 315 -27.63 -10.01 -15.67
C GLN A 315 -28.43 -10.17 -14.38
N GLN A 316 -28.84 -9.06 -13.74
CA GLN A 316 -29.65 -9.09 -12.51
C GLN A 316 -31.01 -9.78 -12.74
N VAL A 317 -31.64 -9.58 -13.89
CA VAL A 317 -32.90 -10.27 -14.24
C VAL A 317 -32.68 -11.79 -14.34
N TYR A 318 -31.63 -12.24 -15.00
CA TYR A 318 -31.33 -13.67 -15.12
C TYR A 318 -30.95 -14.30 -13.77
N LEU A 319 -30.13 -13.59 -12.95
CA LEU A 319 -29.75 -14.07 -11.62
C LEU A 319 -30.97 -14.31 -10.71
N LYS A 320 -31.98 -13.42 -10.76
CA LYS A 320 -33.24 -13.62 -10.02
C LYS A 320 -34.04 -14.84 -10.50
N ARG A 321 -33.92 -15.21 -11.77
CA ARG A 321 -34.63 -16.35 -12.38
C ARG A 321 -33.86 -17.66 -12.26
N LEU A 322 -32.60 -17.67 -11.86
CA LEU A 322 -31.80 -18.90 -11.75
C LEU A 322 -32.44 -20.02 -10.93
N PRO A 323 -33.11 -19.78 -9.77
CA PRO A 323 -33.79 -20.85 -9.03
C PRO A 323 -34.92 -21.50 -9.84
N ASP A 324 -35.70 -20.72 -10.59
CA ASP A 324 -36.78 -21.21 -11.44
C ASP A 324 -36.22 -22.00 -12.63
N MET A 325 -35.22 -21.45 -13.33
CA MET A 325 -34.52 -22.12 -14.43
C MET A 325 -33.90 -23.45 -13.97
N ALA A 326 -33.35 -23.53 -12.77
CA ALA A 326 -32.80 -24.75 -12.21
C ALA A 326 -33.89 -25.82 -11.93
N ARG A 327 -35.09 -25.37 -11.51
CA ARG A 327 -36.25 -26.26 -11.34
C ARG A 327 -36.75 -26.80 -12.67
N ASP A 328 -36.98 -25.89 -13.64
CA ASP A 328 -37.44 -26.25 -14.98
C ASP A 328 -36.46 -27.22 -15.66
N PHE A 329 -35.15 -27.00 -15.51
CA PHE A 329 -34.12 -27.90 -16.01
C PHE A 329 -34.18 -29.30 -15.36
N LYS A 330 -34.45 -29.39 -14.05
CA LYS A 330 -34.63 -30.69 -13.37
C LYS A 330 -35.87 -31.44 -13.87
N GLU A 331 -36.96 -30.73 -14.15
CA GLU A 331 -38.17 -31.30 -14.71
C GLU A 331 -37.97 -31.80 -16.14
N LEU A 332 -37.33 -30.98 -16.99
CA LEU A 332 -36.93 -31.40 -18.33
C LEU A 332 -36.05 -32.66 -18.32
N LYS A 333 -35.06 -32.70 -17.42
CA LYS A 333 -34.19 -33.87 -17.27
C LYS A 333 -34.94 -35.12 -16.82
N LYS A 334 -35.97 -35.01 -15.96
CA LYS A 334 -36.84 -36.11 -15.57
C LYS A 334 -37.68 -36.59 -16.77
N ALA A 335 -38.27 -35.69 -17.55
CA ALA A 335 -39.06 -36.01 -18.74
C ALA A 335 -38.25 -36.74 -19.82
N ILE A 336 -37.01 -36.29 -20.05
CA ILE A 336 -36.10 -36.94 -21.01
C ILE A 336 -35.66 -38.34 -20.54
N ASN A 337 -35.37 -38.52 -19.27
CA ASN A 337 -34.92 -39.80 -18.71
C ASN A 337 -36.04 -40.81 -18.46
N ASN A 338 -37.32 -40.39 -18.54
CA ASN A 338 -38.50 -41.27 -18.46
C ASN A 338 -39.38 -41.09 -19.71
N PRO A 339 -38.95 -41.53 -20.91
CA PRO A 339 -39.77 -41.39 -22.14
C PRO A 339 -40.85 -42.45 -22.30
N ALA A 340 -41.17 -43.22 -21.29
CA ALA A 340 -42.15 -44.30 -21.43
C ALA A 340 -43.26 -44.16 -20.36
N ASN A 341 -44.38 -43.55 -20.75
CA ASN A 341 -45.74 -43.96 -20.31
C ASN A 341 -46.86 -43.06 -20.88
N ASP A 342 -46.74 -42.54 -22.09
CA ASP A 342 -47.86 -41.95 -22.81
C ASP A 342 -48.16 -42.73 -24.10
N GLN A 343 -48.38 -44.05 -23.96
CA GLN A 343 -49.09 -44.85 -24.92
C GLN A 343 -50.00 -45.88 -24.17
N GLN A 344 -51.15 -45.43 -23.73
CA GLN A 344 -52.38 -46.23 -23.62
C GLN A 344 -53.60 -45.32 -23.70
#